data_b408a4fc16de6e6ad130b0c638005e6d
#
_entry.id   b408a4fc16de6e6ad130b0c638005e6d
#
_cell.length_a   1.000
_cell.length_b   1.000
_cell.length_c   1.000
_cell.angle_alpha   90.00
_cell.angle_beta   90.00
_cell.angle_gamma   90.00
#
_symmetry.space_group_name_H-M   'P 1'
#
loop_
_entity.id
_entity.type
_entity.pdbx_description
1 polymer ?
#
loop_
_entity_poly.entity_id
_entity_poly.type
_entity_poly.pdbx_seq_one_letter_code
_entity_poly.pdbx_strand_id
1 'polypeptide(L)' 'MNAVGIDVSKSKSVVAIMRPFGEIVSTPFEIKHTASDIHSLIELINSVEGESRIVMEHTGRYYEVLAHQLLLKGKLLAI' A
#
# COMPACT_ATOMS: atom_id res chain seq x y z
N MET A 1 -5.16 -9.35 -11.30
CA MET A 1 -4.20 -8.56 -10.51
C MET A 1 -4.94 -7.76 -9.46
N ASN A 2 -4.50 -7.82 -8.22
CA ASN A 2 -5.09 -7.05 -7.13
C ASN A 2 -4.61 -5.60 -7.20
N ALA A 3 -5.43 -4.67 -6.77
CA ALA A 3 -5.07 -3.26 -6.72
C ALA A 3 -4.94 -2.81 -5.26
N VAL A 4 -3.81 -2.21 -4.93
CA VAL A 4 -3.56 -1.60 -3.62
C VAL A 4 -3.42 -0.11 -3.82
N GLY A 5 -4.37 0.66 -3.36
CA GLY A 5 -4.34 2.12 -3.44
C GLY A 5 -3.89 2.69 -2.11
N ILE A 6 -2.91 3.58 -2.15
CA ILE A 6 -2.38 4.23 -0.96
C ILE A 6 -2.40 5.74 -1.14
N ASP A 7 -3.15 6.41 -0.29
CA ASP A 7 -3.20 7.87 -0.24
C ASP A 7 -2.26 8.32 0.90
N VAL A 8 -1.11 8.88 0.53
CA VAL A 8 -0.03 9.20 1.46
C VAL A 8 -0.14 10.65 1.92
N SER A 9 -0.11 10.86 3.22
CA SER A 9 -0.01 12.18 3.82
C SER A 9 1.20 12.26 4.75
N LYS A 10 1.34 13.34 5.48
CA LYS A 10 2.56 13.65 6.24
C LYS A 10 3.01 12.56 7.22
N SER A 11 2.08 12.01 7.99
CA SER A 11 2.42 11.09 9.08
C SER A 11 1.70 9.75 8.98
N LYS A 12 0.77 9.63 8.04
CA LYS A 12 -0.06 8.43 7.91
C LYS A 12 -0.50 8.28 6.46
N SER A 13 -0.99 7.10 6.14
CA SER A 13 -1.57 6.81 4.83
C SER A 13 -2.88 6.07 4.99
N VAL A 14 -3.77 6.22 4.01
CA VAL A 14 -5.00 5.44 3.92
C VAL A 14 -4.81 4.40 2.81
N VAL A 15 -5.10 3.16 3.13
CA VAL A 15 -4.88 2.02 2.24
C VAL A 15 -6.21 1.35 1.91
N ALA A 16 -6.40 1.04 0.64
CA ALA A 16 -7.54 0.25 0.17
C ALA A 16 -7.02 -0.88 -0.73
N ILE A 17 -7.55 -2.08 -0.55
CA ILE A 17 -7.13 -3.25 -1.32
C ILE A 17 -8.36 -3.84 -2.02
N MET A 18 -8.24 -4.03 -3.34
CA MET A 18 -9.30 -4.61 -4.15
C MET A 18 -8.76 -5.76 -5.00
N ARG A 19 -9.55 -6.80 -5.15
CA ARG A 19 -9.27 -7.89 -6.07
C ARG A 19 -9.76 -7.54 -7.48
N PRO A 20 -9.40 -8.33 -8.51
CA PRO A 20 -9.94 -8.13 -9.85
C PRO A 20 -11.47 -8.05 -9.86
N PHE A 21 -12.00 -7.29 -10.78
CA PHE A 21 -13.46 -7.09 -10.94
C PHE A 21 -14.12 -6.30 -9.81
N GLY A 22 -13.32 -5.52 -9.05
CA GLY A 22 -13.86 -4.62 -8.04
C GLY A 22 -14.26 -5.28 -6.73
N GLU A 23 -13.91 -6.55 -6.51
CA GLU A 23 -14.15 -7.20 -5.24
C GLU A 23 -13.30 -6.56 -4.14
N ILE A 24 -13.92 -6.10 -3.07
CA ILE A 24 -13.23 -5.41 -1.98
C ILE A 24 -12.64 -6.43 -1.01
N VAL A 25 -11.32 -6.38 -0.80
CA VAL A 25 -10.64 -7.20 0.19
C VAL A 25 -10.73 -6.56 1.57
N SER A 26 -10.52 -5.24 1.63
CA SER A 26 -10.66 -4.50 2.88
C SER A 26 -11.24 -3.13 2.61
N THR A 27 -12.02 -2.62 3.58
CA THR A 27 -12.41 -1.22 3.57
C THR A 27 -11.17 -0.35 3.82
N PRO A 28 -11.17 0.93 3.41
CA PRO A 28 -10.02 1.79 3.66
C PRO A 28 -9.63 1.83 5.13
N PHE A 29 -8.34 1.73 5.40
CA PHE A 29 -7.79 1.80 6.76
C PHE A 29 -6.53 2.66 6.79
N GLU A 30 -6.23 3.23 7.95
CA GLU A 30 -5.06 4.06 8.15
C GLU A 30 -3.87 3.22 8.62
N ILE A 31 -2.68 3.59 8.14
CA ILE A 31 -1.41 3.11 8.69
C ILE A 31 -0.54 4.31 9.02
N LYS A 32 0.31 4.16 10.03
CA LYS A 32 1.38 5.12 10.31
C LYS A 32 2.61 4.73 9.49
N HIS A 33 3.51 5.69 9.27
CA HIS A 33 4.74 5.43 8.53
C HIS A 33 5.83 4.83 9.44
N THR A 34 5.45 3.93 10.31
CA THR A 34 6.37 3.21 11.18
C THR A 34 6.78 1.88 10.54
N ALA A 35 7.94 1.37 10.89
CA ALA A 35 8.39 0.08 10.39
C ALA A 35 7.39 -1.04 10.70
N SER A 36 6.79 -1.00 11.87
CA SER A 36 5.79 -1.99 12.30
C SER A 36 4.55 -1.97 11.40
N ASP A 37 3.99 -0.80 11.15
CA ASP A 37 2.78 -0.67 10.32
C ASP A 37 3.06 -1.02 8.86
N ILE A 38 4.21 -0.59 8.34
CA ILE A 38 4.62 -0.91 6.97
C ILE A 38 4.82 -2.41 6.81
N HIS A 39 5.44 -3.06 7.78
CA HIS A 39 5.63 -4.51 7.77
C HIS A 39 4.28 -5.25 7.76
N SER A 40 3.35 -4.81 8.60
CA SER A 40 2.00 -5.38 8.66
C SER A 40 1.26 -5.20 7.33
N LEU A 41 1.41 -4.05 6.68
CA LEU A 41 0.83 -3.81 5.37
C LEU A 41 1.40 -4.77 4.33
N ILE A 42 2.72 -4.96 4.30
CA ILE A 42 3.37 -5.87 3.36
C ILE A 42 2.89 -7.31 3.58
N GLU A 43 2.77 -7.74 4.82
CA GLU A 43 2.23 -9.06 5.13
C GLU A 43 0.79 -9.22 4.65
N LEU A 44 -0.04 -8.21 4.83
CA LEU A 44 -1.42 -8.23 4.36
C LEU A 44 -1.47 -8.35 2.83
N ILE A 45 -0.67 -7.55 2.12
CA ILE A 45 -0.60 -7.61 0.66
C ILE A 45 -0.17 -9.01 0.20
N ASN A 46 0.82 -9.59 0.86
CA ASN A 46 1.33 -10.92 0.52
C ASN A 46 0.31 -12.02 0.82
N SER A 47 -0.61 -11.80 1.75
CA SER A 47 -1.64 -12.77 2.08
C SER A 47 -2.78 -12.82 1.06
N VAL A 48 -2.92 -11.79 0.23
CA VAL A 48 -3.93 -11.75 -0.80
C VAL A 48 -3.46 -12.59 -2.00
N GLU A 49 -4.29 -13.54 -2.42
CA GLU A 49 -3.95 -14.43 -3.51
C GLU A 49 -3.78 -13.66 -4.83
N GLY A 50 -2.73 -14.01 -5.58
CA GLY A 50 -2.41 -13.40 -6.85
C GLY A 50 -1.43 -12.24 -6.73
N GLU A 51 -1.09 -11.65 -7.86
CA GLU A 51 -0.20 -10.50 -7.90
C GLU A 51 -0.92 -9.22 -7.51
N SER A 52 -0.20 -8.33 -6.87
CA SER A 52 -0.74 -7.04 -6.43
C SER A 52 0.02 -5.89 -7.08
N ARG A 53 -0.71 -4.89 -7.54
CA ARG A 53 -0.17 -3.64 -8.04
C ARG A 53 -0.45 -2.55 -7.04
N ILE A 54 0.60 -1.83 -6.64
CA ILE A 54 0.50 -0.77 -5.66
C ILE A 54 0.55 0.57 -6.40
N VAL A 55 -0.45 1.41 -6.15
CA VAL A 55 -0.54 2.77 -6.69
C VAL A 55 -0.58 3.73 -5.52
N MET A 56 0.29 4.72 -5.53
CA MET A 56 0.35 5.76 -4.51
C MET A 56 -0.06 7.11 -5.07
N GLU A 57 -0.89 7.82 -4.34
CA GLU A 57 -1.10 9.25 -4.52
C GLU A 57 -0.45 9.94 -3.33
N HIS A 58 0.25 11.02 -3.59
CA HIS A 58 0.99 11.70 -2.52
C HIS A 58 0.92 13.21 -2.64
N THR A 59 1.09 13.87 -1.50
CA THR A 59 1.26 15.31 -1.41
C THR A 59 2.67 15.58 -0.91
N GLY A 60 3.46 16.30 -1.70
CA GLY A 60 4.84 16.60 -1.34
C GLY A 60 5.74 15.37 -1.35
N ARG A 61 6.61 15.24 -0.35
CA ARG A 61 7.68 14.24 -0.31
C ARG A 61 7.44 13.10 0.67
N TYR A 62 6.28 13.05 1.29
CA TYR A 62 6.02 12.11 2.39
C TYR A 62 5.92 10.65 1.94
N TYR A 63 5.72 10.41 0.64
CA TYR A 63 5.64 9.06 0.10
C TYR A 63 6.99 8.34 0.06
N GLU A 64 8.11 9.07 0.10
CA GLU A 64 9.45 8.52 -0.17
C GLU A 64 9.81 7.34 0.74
N VAL A 65 9.56 7.47 2.04
CA VAL A 65 9.89 6.42 3.00
C VAL A 65 9.09 5.16 2.73
N LEU A 66 7.79 5.29 2.52
CA LEU A 66 6.91 4.15 2.25
C LEU A 66 7.25 3.51 0.91
N ALA A 67 7.47 4.31 -0.13
CA ALA A 67 7.83 3.82 -1.45
C ALA A 67 9.15 3.04 -1.40
N HIS A 68 10.14 3.55 -0.69
CA HIS A 68 11.43 2.88 -0.54
C HIS A 68 11.29 1.50 0.11
N GLN A 69 10.52 1.39 1.18
CA GLN A 69 10.29 0.14 1.88
C GLN A 69 9.56 -0.88 0.98
N LEU A 70 8.57 -0.43 0.25
CA LEU A 70 7.82 -1.31 -0.66
C LEU A 70 8.69 -1.81 -1.82
N LEU A 71 9.56 -0.95 -2.36
CA LEU A 71 10.51 -1.36 -3.40
C LEU A 71 11.50 -2.40 -2.89
N LEU A 72 12.02 -2.23 -1.68
CA LEU A 72 12.93 -3.19 -1.06
C LEU A 72 12.29 -4.57 -0.87
N LYS A 73 10.98 -4.63 -0.74
CA LYS A 73 10.24 -5.89 -0.62
C LYS A 73 9.78 -6.45 -1.97
N GLY A 74 10.23 -5.87 -3.07
CA GLY A 74 9.92 -6.37 -4.40
C GLY A 74 8.48 -6.11 -4.85
N LYS A 75 7.78 -5.17 -4.25
CA LYS A 75 6.42 -4.83 -4.65
C LYS A 75 6.41 -3.90 -5.86
N LEU A 76 5.50 -4.15 -6.79
CA LEU A 76 5.33 -3.25 -7.93
C LEU A 76 4.72 -1.94 -7.46
N LEU A 77 5.35 -0.83 -7.84
CA LEU A 77 4.95 0.50 -7.42
C LEU A 77 4.69 1.39 -8.63
N ALA A 78 3.56 2.09 -8.62
CA ALA A 78 3.24 3.15 -9.56
C ALA A 78 2.83 4.39 -8.77
N ILE A 79 3.34 5.54 -9.18
CA ILE A 79 3.07 6.81 -8.51
C ILE A 79 2.41 7.78 -9.51
#